data_6345b19d9263385fb84b12ef44bc58b0
#
_entry.id   6345b19d9263385fb84b12ef44bc58b0
#
_cell.length_a   1.000
_cell.length_b   1.000
_cell.length_c   1.000
_cell.angle_alpha   90.00
_cell.angle_beta   90.00
_cell.angle_gamma   90.00
#
_symmetry.space_group_name_H-M   'P 1'
#
loop_
_entity.id
_entity.type
_entity.pdbx_description
1 polymer ?
#
loop_
_entity_poly.entity_id
_entity_poly.type
_entity_poly.pdbx_seq_one_letter_code
_entity_poly.pdbx_strand_id
1 'polypeptide(L)'
;LAERLALPKPTVHRLCGQLQDSGFLARDVDERCFVVGPALSRLAFDTLNHGAARGLRHDVLARLVQEVGETCNFTTLDGMRVLYLDRVEAHWPLRLTLEVGSHVPLHATASGKLFLALMPAAERDALIGQLVLERLTPETLTDAQALRAECAQIAAQGHADDRGEFIAGLIAVAVPVLDGQGRPRAAIAVHAPTARMSLGEAREKLPFLHAAAAR
;
A
#
# COMPACT_ATOMS: atom_id res chain seq x y z
N LEU A 1 8.14 -2.26 -28.34
CA LEU A 1 9.50 -2.35 -27.76
C LEU A 1 10.57 -2.18 -28.85
N ALA A 2 10.58 -2.99 -29.93
CA ALA A 2 11.63 -2.97 -30.96
C ALA A 2 11.86 -1.57 -31.56
N GLU A 3 10.79 -0.85 -31.91
CA GLU A 3 10.86 0.52 -32.42
C GLU A 3 11.43 1.50 -31.38
N ARG A 4 10.99 1.43 -30.13
CA ARG A 4 11.47 2.32 -29.06
C ARG A 4 12.93 2.08 -28.68
N LEU A 5 13.41 0.85 -28.82
CA LEU A 5 14.79 0.48 -28.51
C LEU A 5 15.72 0.57 -29.73
N ALA A 6 15.18 0.81 -30.92
CA ALA A 6 15.90 0.78 -32.19
C ALA A 6 16.68 -0.55 -32.41
N LEU A 7 16.10 -1.68 -31.98
CA LEU A 7 16.71 -3.00 -32.08
C LEU A 7 15.89 -3.92 -33.00
N PRO A 8 16.54 -4.89 -33.69
CA PRO A 8 15.84 -5.90 -34.48
C PRO A 8 14.87 -6.72 -33.63
N LYS A 9 13.67 -7.03 -34.15
CA LYS A 9 12.64 -7.82 -33.45
C LYS A 9 13.18 -9.14 -32.86
N PRO A 10 14.00 -9.96 -33.56
CA PRO A 10 14.56 -11.18 -33.00
C PRO A 10 15.44 -10.93 -31.76
N THR A 11 16.22 -9.86 -31.80
CA THR A 11 17.07 -9.46 -30.64
C THR A 11 16.22 -9.09 -29.43
N VAL A 12 15.18 -8.27 -29.65
CA VAL A 12 14.25 -7.88 -28.55
C VAL A 12 13.55 -9.11 -27.98
N HIS A 13 13.08 -10.02 -28.86
CA HIS A 13 12.41 -11.25 -28.41
C HIS A 13 13.32 -12.11 -27.54
N ARG A 14 14.58 -12.32 -27.97
CA ARG A 14 15.57 -13.09 -27.18
C ARG A 14 15.88 -12.44 -25.83
N LEU A 15 16.06 -11.10 -25.80
CA LEU A 15 16.33 -10.38 -24.55
C LEU A 15 15.13 -10.43 -23.59
N CYS A 16 13.91 -10.26 -24.10
CA CYS A 16 12.70 -10.41 -23.30
C CYS A 16 12.57 -11.82 -22.73
N GLY A 17 12.88 -12.86 -23.53
CA GLY A 17 12.90 -14.25 -23.05
C GLY A 17 13.88 -14.44 -21.90
N GLN A 18 15.13 -13.98 -22.06
CA GLN A 18 16.13 -14.05 -20.99
C GLN A 18 15.71 -13.33 -19.70
N LEU A 19 15.06 -12.16 -19.82
CA LEU A 19 14.53 -11.43 -18.67
C LEU A 19 13.33 -12.14 -18.03
N GLN A 20 12.49 -12.83 -18.82
CA GLN A 20 11.43 -13.68 -18.29
C GLN A 20 12.00 -14.89 -17.55
N ASP A 21 12.95 -15.61 -18.14
CA ASP A 21 13.59 -16.78 -17.52
C ASP A 21 14.28 -16.43 -16.21
N SER A 22 14.81 -15.20 -16.11
CA SER A 22 15.42 -14.66 -14.88
C SER A 22 14.40 -14.06 -13.90
N GLY A 23 13.11 -14.02 -14.25
CA GLY A 23 12.06 -13.45 -13.41
C GLY A 23 12.04 -11.92 -13.32
N PHE A 24 12.82 -11.20 -14.15
CA PHE A 24 12.80 -9.74 -14.22
C PHE A 24 11.59 -9.19 -14.98
N LEU A 25 11.10 -9.94 -15.96
CA LEU A 25 9.84 -9.69 -16.64
C LEU A 25 8.87 -10.85 -16.41
N ALA A 26 7.59 -10.56 -16.45
CA ALA A 26 6.50 -11.53 -16.52
C ALA A 26 5.56 -11.16 -17.69
N ARG A 27 4.68 -12.08 -18.06
CA ARG A 27 3.57 -11.76 -18.96
C ARG A 27 2.37 -11.29 -18.12
N ASP A 28 1.59 -10.38 -18.68
CA ASP A 28 0.28 -10.05 -18.13
C ASP A 28 -0.70 -11.23 -18.32
N VAL A 29 -1.89 -11.10 -17.72
CA VAL A 29 -2.93 -12.13 -17.76
C VAL A 29 -3.34 -12.50 -19.20
N ASP A 30 -3.29 -11.54 -20.13
CA ASP A 30 -3.64 -11.72 -21.52
C ASP A 30 -2.44 -12.14 -22.40
N GLU A 31 -1.25 -12.32 -21.81
CA GLU A 31 0.02 -12.65 -22.46
C GLU A 31 0.48 -11.63 -23.53
N ARG A 32 -0.16 -10.48 -23.63
CA ARG A 32 0.09 -9.47 -24.68
C ARG A 32 1.18 -8.49 -24.31
N CYS A 33 1.32 -8.19 -23.01
CA CYS A 33 2.27 -7.21 -22.52
C CYS A 33 3.28 -7.84 -21.56
N PHE A 34 4.44 -7.21 -21.45
CA PHE A 34 5.38 -7.51 -20.39
C PHE A 34 5.07 -6.60 -19.18
N VAL A 35 5.10 -7.18 -18.00
CA VAL A 35 5.01 -6.51 -16.72
C VAL A 35 6.27 -6.77 -15.90
N VAL A 36 6.45 -6.05 -14.83
CA VAL A 36 7.55 -6.27 -13.88
C VAL A 36 7.44 -7.67 -13.30
N GLY A 37 8.53 -8.42 -13.39
CA GLY A 37 8.60 -9.78 -12.84
C GLY A 37 8.99 -9.82 -11.36
N PRO A 38 8.79 -10.96 -10.69
CA PRO A 38 8.98 -11.11 -9.25
C PRO A 38 10.43 -10.87 -8.78
N ALA A 39 11.43 -11.17 -9.63
CA ALA A 39 12.83 -10.90 -9.28
C ALA A 39 13.14 -9.40 -9.23
N LEU A 40 12.58 -8.61 -10.15
CA LEU A 40 12.76 -7.17 -10.15
C LEU A 40 11.99 -6.51 -9.00
N SER A 41 10.78 -6.97 -8.70
CA SER A 41 10.02 -6.53 -7.53
C SER A 41 10.78 -6.80 -6.23
N ARG A 42 11.37 -7.99 -6.10
CA ARG A 42 12.20 -8.34 -4.94
C ARG A 42 13.44 -7.46 -4.82
N LEU A 43 14.17 -7.24 -5.93
CA LEU A 43 15.34 -6.35 -5.94
C LEU A 43 14.96 -4.92 -5.54
N ALA A 44 13.85 -4.41 -6.05
CA ALA A 44 13.33 -3.09 -5.66
C ALA A 44 12.99 -3.04 -4.17
N PHE A 45 12.29 -4.05 -3.65
CA PHE A 45 11.98 -4.19 -2.23
C PHE A 45 13.25 -4.22 -1.38
N ASP A 46 14.23 -5.06 -1.73
CA ASP A 46 15.49 -5.16 -1.00
C ASP A 46 16.24 -3.82 -1.01
N THR A 47 16.26 -3.12 -2.16
CA THR A 47 16.88 -1.79 -2.28
C THR A 47 16.20 -0.77 -1.37
N LEU A 48 14.87 -0.76 -1.31
CA LEU A 48 14.09 0.13 -0.44
C LEU A 48 14.24 -0.22 1.05
N ASN A 49 14.53 -1.48 1.36
CA ASN A 49 14.65 -1.97 2.75
C ASN A 49 16.08 -2.12 3.24
N HIS A 50 17.09 -1.70 2.47
CA HIS A 50 18.50 -1.66 2.88
C HIS A 50 19.02 -0.21 2.98
N GLY A 51 20.00 -0.01 3.88
CA GLY A 51 20.73 1.24 3.99
C GLY A 51 20.04 2.38 4.73
N ALA A 52 20.48 3.61 4.48
CA ALA A 52 20.10 4.81 5.23
C ALA A 52 18.60 5.16 5.11
N ALA A 53 18.00 4.90 3.95
CA ALA A 53 16.57 5.20 3.74
C ALA A 53 15.65 4.35 4.64
N ARG A 54 16.00 3.07 4.88
CA ARG A 54 15.29 2.23 5.84
C ARG A 54 15.46 2.75 7.26
N GLY A 55 16.70 3.09 7.66
CA GLY A 55 16.98 3.61 9.00
C GLY A 55 16.15 4.85 9.30
N LEU A 56 16.17 5.85 8.39
CA LEU A 56 15.39 7.07 8.54
C LEU A 56 13.88 6.78 8.68
N ARG A 57 13.33 5.95 7.81
CA ARG A 57 11.91 5.56 7.83
C ARG A 57 11.55 4.86 9.15
N HIS A 58 12.39 3.91 9.58
CA HIS A 58 12.18 3.18 10.83
C HIS A 58 12.21 4.10 12.05
N ASP A 59 13.17 5.04 12.10
CA ASP A 59 13.26 6.02 13.18
C ASP A 59 12.04 6.95 13.25
N VAL A 60 11.51 7.35 12.09
CA VAL A 60 10.26 8.14 12.01
C VAL A 60 9.08 7.34 12.58
N LEU A 61 8.93 6.08 12.16
CA LEU A 61 7.87 5.20 12.68
C LEU A 61 8.03 4.91 14.17
N ALA A 62 9.26 4.68 14.65
CA ALA A 62 9.51 4.41 16.07
C ALA A 62 9.10 5.59 16.96
N ARG A 63 9.40 6.82 16.54
CA ARG A 63 8.93 8.03 17.24
C ARG A 63 7.41 8.16 17.18
N LEU A 64 6.81 7.90 16.01
CA LEU A 64 5.36 7.95 15.89
C LEU A 64 4.67 6.94 16.82
N VAL A 65 5.18 5.71 16.94
CA VAL A 65 4.65 4.69 17.87
C VAL A 65 4.72 5.19 19.32
N GLN A 66 5.81 5.88 19.72
CA GLN A 66 5.92 6.47 21.05
C GLN A 66 4.86 7.57 21.28
N GLU A 67 4.54 8.37 20.26
CA GLU A 67 3.57 9.47 20.33
C GLU A 67 2.11 8.97 20.33
N VAL A 68 1.80 7.93 19.52
CA VAL A 68 0.43 7.44 19.36
C VAL A 68 0.07 6.27 20.27
N GLY A 69 1.08 5.52 20.76
CA GLY A 69 0.91 4.38 21.67
C GLY A 69 0.48 3.07 21.01
N GLU A 70 0.34 3.05 19.68
CA GLU A 70 -0.10 1.88 18.91
C GLU A 70 0.82 1.62 17.71
N THR A 71 0.69 0.43 17.12
CA THR A 71 1.51 -0.04 16.00
C THR A 71 1.34 0.84 14.76
N CYS A 72 2.47 1.23 14.13
CA CYS A 72 2.48 2.02 12.92
C CYS A 72 3.16 1.28 11.76
N ASN A 73 2.65 1.50 10.55
CA ASN A 73 3.14 0.88 9.33
C ASN A 73 3.49 1.94 8.30
N PHE A 74 4.51 1.61 7.49
CA PHE A 74 4.82 2.33 6.26
C PHE A 74 4.58 1.38 5.08
N THR A 75 3.70 1.76 4.18
CA THR A 75 3.22 0.92 3.09
C THR A 75 3.35 1.62 1.75
N THR A 76 3.40 0.84 0.67
CA THR A 76 3.35 1.36 -0.70
C THR A 76 2.40 0.54 -1.55
N LEU A 77 2.01 1.10 -2.68
CA LEU A 77 1.25 0.37 -3.69
C LEU A 77 2.19 -0.55 -4.48
N ASP A 78 1.83 -1.81 -4.62
CA ASP A 78 2.51 -2.80 -5.45
C ASP A 78 1.49 -3.54 -6.33
N GLY A 79 1.34 -3.08 -7.57
CA GLY A 79 0.33 -3.57 -8.48
C GLY A 79 -1.08 -3.39 -7.94
N MET A 80 -1.77 -4.49 -7.68
CA MET A 80 -3.15 -4.53 -7.17
C MET A 80 -3.23 -4.78 -5.65
N ARG A 81 -2.13 -4.60 -4.91
CA ARG A 81 -2.03 -4.88 -3.48
C ARG A 81 -1.24 -3.79 -2.76
N VAL A 82 -1.37 -3.75 -1.45
CA VAL A 82 -0.54 -2.90 -0.58
C VAL A 82 0.62 -3.74 -0.06
N LEU A 83 1.85 -3.24 -0.21
CA LEU A 83 3.07 -3.85 0.30
C LEU A 83 3.50 -3.14 1.60
N TYR A 84 3.78 -3.92 2.64
CA TYR A 84 4.37 -3.44 3.88
C TYR A 84 5.88 -3.24 3.70
N LEU A 85 6.35 -1.99 3.64
CA LEU A 85 7.79 -1.66 3.54
C LEU A 85 8.47 -1.58 4.89
N ASP A 86 7.73 -1.12 5.92
CA ASP A 86 8.26 -1.05 7.29
C ASP A 86 7.11 -1.09 8.31
N ARG A 87 7.46 -1.51 9.52
CA ARG A 87 6.51 -1.64 10.63
C ARG A 87 7.24 -1.49 11.95
N VAL A 88 6.68 -0.72 12.85
CA VAL A 88 7.10 -0.65 14.25
C VAL A 88 5.92 -1.02 15.13
N GLU A 89 6.10 -2.05 15.92
CA GLU A 89 5.06 -2.57 16.80
C GLU A 89 5.07 -1.85 18.15
N ALA A 90 3.88 -1.56 18.66
CA ALA A 90 3.71 -1.13 20.04
C ALA A 90 3.99 -2.30 21.02
N HIS A 91 4.45 -1.99 22.21
CA HIS A 91 4.81 -2.96 23.24
C HIS A 91 3.57 -3.52 23.99
N TRP A 92 2.61 -4.07 23.24
CA TRP A 92 1.42 -4.70 23.81
C TRP A 92 1.54 -6.22 23.72
N PRO A 93 1.11 -6.98 24.77
CA PRO A 93 1.10 -8.45 24.72
C PRO A 93 0.22 -9.00 23.61
N LEU A 94 -0.97 -8.42 23.42
CA LEU A 94 -1.89 -8.76 22.32
C LEU A 94 -1.69 -7.80 21.15
N ARG A 95 -1.16 -8.31 20.05
CA ARG A 95 -0.93 -7.55 18.82
C ARG A 95 -1.13 -8.42 17.58
N LEU A 96 -1.55 -7.81 16.51
CA LEU A 96 -1.52 -8.44 15.19
C LEU A 96 -0.13 -8.32 14.60
N THR A 97 0.46 -9.42 14.21
CA THR A 97 1.76 -9.45 13.52
C THR A 97 1.51 -9.60 12.02
N LEU A 98 1.90 -8.57 11.26
CA LEU A 98 2.00 -8.60 9.81
C LEU A 98 3.46 -8.39 9.44
N GLU A 99 4.01 -9.27 8.63
CA GLU A 99 5.43 -9.22 8.29
C GLU A 99 5.74 -8.10 7.29
N VAL A 100 6.90 -7.46 7.45
CA VAL A 100 7.48 -6.59 6.43
C VAL A 100 7.73 -7.41 5.16
N GLY A 101 7.31 -6.92 4.00
CA GLY A 101 7.30 -7.65 2.74
C GLY A 101 5.99 -8.38 2.44
N SER A 102 5.05 -8.46 3.38
CA SER A 102 3.72 -9.02 3.11
C SER A 102 2.82 -8.07 2.32
N HIS A 103 1.83 -8.64 1.66
CA HIS A 103 0.83 -7.91 0.89
C HIS A 103 -0.56 -8.03 1.51
N VAL A 104 -1.30 -6.91 1.50
CA VAL A 104 -2.70 -6.86 1.94
C VAL A 104 -3.60 -6.27 0.85
N PRO A 105 -4.93 -6.52 0.90
CA PRO A 105 -5.85 -6.07 -0.15
C PRO A 105 -6.04 -4.56 -0.16
N LEU A 106 -6.27 -3.99 -1.37
CA LEU A 106 -6.55 -2.57 -1.54
C LEU A 106 -7.93 -2.15 -0.99
N HIS A 107 -8.96 -2.96 -1.20
CA HIS A 107 -10.34 -2.57 -0.89
C HIS A 107 -10.70 -2.58 0.59
N ALA A 108 -9.97 -3.34 1.39
CA ALA A 108 -10.32 -3.61 2.80
C ALA A 108 -9.37 -2.99 3.81
N THR A 109 -8.34 -2.25 3.38
CA THR A 109 -7.36 -1.63 4.30
C THR A 109 -7.36 -0.11 4.16
N ALA A 110 -7.06 0.61 5.25
CA ALA A 110 -6.96 2.06 5.22
C ALA A 110 -5.94 2.54 4.16
N SER A 111 -4.72 2.00 4.16
CA SER A 111 -3.71 2.34 3.15
C SER A 111 -4.16 2.02 1.73
N GLY A 112 -4.83 0.89 1.51
CA GLY A 112 -5.30 0.48 0.20
C GLY A 112 -6.38 1.40 -0.35
N LYS A 113 -7.39 1.71 0.44
CA LYS A 113 -8.43 2.66 0.07
C LYS A 113 -7.87 4.07 -0.15
N LEU A 114 -6.85 4.46 0.63
CA LEU A 114 -6.14 5.72 0.44
C LEU A 114 -5.44 5.80 -0.92
N PHE A 115 -4.70 4.75 -1.32
CA PHE A 115 -4.06 4.70 -2.64
C PHE A 115 -5.08 4.78 -3.77
N LEU A 116 -6.18 4.01 -3.68
CA LEU A 116 -7.27 4.07 -4.66
C LEU A 116 -7.86 5.49 -4.75
N ALA A 117 -8.11 6.14 -3.62
CA ALA A 117 -8.71 7.46 -3.56
C ALA A 117 -7.86 8.56 -4.20
N LEU A 118 -6.53 8.45 -4.08
CA LEU A 118 -5.57 9.44 -4.56
C LEU A 118 -5.06 9.19 -5.99
N MET A 119 -5.47 8.09 -6.62
CA MET A 119 -5.22 7.83 -8.04
C MET A 119 -6.05 8.74 -8.95
N PRO A 120 -5.59 9.00 -10.19
CA PRO A 120 -6.44 9.56 -11.24
C PRO A 120 -7.72 8.71 -11.41
N ALA A 121 -8.86 9.35 -11.58
CA ALA A 121 -10.17 8.68 -11.59
C ALA A 121 -10.25 7.51 -12.60
N ALA A 122 -9.72 7.70 -13.81
CA ALA A 122 -9.73 6.66 -14.85
C ALA A 122 -8.89 5.43 -14.45
N GLU A 123 -7.72 5.64 -13.84
CA GLU A 123 -6.86 4.57 -13.35
C GLU A 123 -7.49 3.82 -12.18
N ARG A 124 -8.03 4.56 -11.20
CA ARG A 124 -8.77 3.99 -10.08
C ARG A 124 -9.94 3.12 -10.54
N ASP A 125 -10.76 3.64 -11.47
CA ASP A 125 -11.97 2.94 -11.91
C ASP A 125 -11.63 1.68 -12.72
N ALA A 126 -10.57 1.72 -13.52
CA ALA A 126 -10.04 0.55 -14.21
C ALA A 126 -9.51 -0.49 -13.22
N LEU A 127 -8.78 -0.06 -12.19
CA LEU A 127 -8.23 -0.94 -11.16
C LEU A 127 -9.35 -1.58 -10.32
N ILE A 128 -10.33 -0.79 -9.84
CA ILE A 128 -11.48 -1.31 -9.09
C ILE A 128 -12.26 -2.35 -9.91
N GLY A 129 -12.36 -2.16 -11.23
CA GLY A 129 -13.00 -3.14 -12.12
C GLY A 129 -12.28 -4.48 -12.24
N GLN A 130 -11.00 -4.53 -11.88
CA GLN A 130 -10.19 -5.76 -11.90
C GLN A 130 -10.03 -6.40 -10.51
N LEU A 131 -10.34 -5.68 -9.43
CA LEU A 131 -10.22 -6.18 -8.07
C LEU A 131 -11.27 -7.25 -7.77
N VAL A 132 -10.84 -8.34 -7.15
CA VAL A 132 -11.74 -9.26 -6.45
C VAL A 132 -12.02 -8.66 -5.07
N LEU A 133 -13.24 -8.18 -4.86
CA LEU A 133 -13.68 -7.57 -3.60
C LEU A 133 -14.13 -8.68 -2.63
N GLU A 134 -13.16 -9.48 -2.15
CA GLU A 134 -13.42 -10.59 -1.23
C GLU A 134 -13.96 -10.06 0.11
N ARG A 135 -15.00 -10.75 0.64
CA ARG A 135 -15.52 -10.47 1.98
C ARG A 135 -14.63 -11.09 3.05
N LEU A 136 -13.89 -10.27 3.75
CA LEU A 136 -13.00 -10.70 4.84
C LEU A 136 -13.68 -10.60 6.21
N THR A 137 -14.58 -9.62 6.37
CA THR A 137 -15.38 -9.41 7.56
C THR A 137 -16.81 -8.97 7.15
N PRO A 138 -17.76 -8.90 8.07
CA PRO A 138 -19.08 -8.31 7.78
C PRO A 138 -18.99 -6.86 7.29
N GLU A 139 -17.98 -6.11 7.71
CA GLU A 139 -17.78 -4.69 7.40
C GLU A 139 -17.06 -4.45 6.07
N THR A 140 -16.50 -5.49 5.44
CA THR A 140 -15.76 -5.36 4.19
C THR A 140 -16.63 -4.82 3.06
N LEU A 141 -16.15 -3.79 2.37
CA LEU A 141 -16.78 -3.27 1.15
C LEU A 141 -16.60 -4.28 0.01
N THR A 142 -17.70 -4.88 -0.44
CA THR A 142 -17.74 -5.88 -1.52
C THR A 142 -18.41 -5.37 -2.78
N ASP A 143 -18.91 -4.13 -2.77
CA ASP A 143 -19.52 -3.48 -3.91
C ASP A 143 -18.61 -2.39 -4.49
N ALA A 144 -18.37 -2.45 -5.81
CA ALA A 144 -17.47 -1.52 -6.50
C ALA A 144 -17.96 -0.07 -6.47
N GLN A 145 -19.29 0.16 -6.43
CA GLN A 145 -19.86 1.50 -6.36
C GLN A 145 -19.68 2.09 -4.96
N ALA A 146 -19.91 1.28 -3.92
CA ALA A 146 -19.66 1.67 -2.54
C ALA A 146 -18.18 2.00 -2.32
N LEU A 147 -17.26 1.21 -2.89
CA LEU A 147 -15.81 1.48 -2.82
C LEU A 147 -15.43 2.79 -3.54
N ARG A 148 -16.04 3.10 -4.69
CA ARG A 148 -15.83 4.40 -5.37
C ARG A 148 -16.33 5.57 -4.53
N ALA A 149 -17.49 5.43 -3.89
CA ALA A 149 -18.05 6.45 -3.00
C ALA A 149 -17.14 6.69 -1.79
N GLU A 150 -16.64 5.63 -1.17
CA GLU A 150 -15.64 5.70 -0.09
C GLU A 150 -14.36 6.42 -0.56
N CYS A 151 -13.84 6.09 -1.75
CA CYS A 151 -12.68 6.77 -2.32
C CYS A 151 -12.90 8.28 -2.51
N ALA A 152 -14.10 8.70 -2.92
CA ALA A 152 -14.42 10.13 -3.06
C ALA A 152 -14.41 10.85 -1.70
N GLN A 153 -14.91 10.22 -0.65
CA GLN A 153 -14.85 10.77 0.72
C GLN A 153 -13.39 10.86 1.22
N ILE A 154 -12.59 9.81 1.02
CA ILE A 154 -11.18 9.77 1.40
C ILE A 154 -10.40 10.88 0.68
N ALA A 155 -10.62 11.09 -0.61
CA ALA A 155 -9.97 12.14 -1.36
C ALA A 155 -10.31 13.55 -0.83
N ALA A 156 -11.53 13.76 -0.37
CA ALA A 156 -11.99 15.03 0.20
C ALA A 156 -11.44 15.28 1.61
N GLN A 157 -11.32 14.24 2.45
CA GLN A 157 -10.88 14.36 3.85
C GLN A 157 -9.36 14.21 4.04
N GLY A 158 -8.63 13.66 3.03
CA GLY A 158 -7.17 13.51 3.06
C GLY A 158 -6.63 12.36 3.92
N HIS A 159 -7.49 11.51 4.46
CA HIS A 159 -7.12 10.30 5.20
C HIS A 159 -8.11 9.18 4.94
N ALA A 160 -7.73 7.95 5.22
CA ALA A 160 -8.60 6.78 5.09
C ALA A 160 -8.69 6.01 6.40
N ASP A 161 -9.85 5.40 6.63
CA ASP A 161 -10.12 4.52 7.76
C ASP A 161 -10.23 3.07 7.30
N ASP A 162 -9.87 2.14 8.18
CA ASP A 162 -10.31 0.76 8.19
C ASP A 162 -11.18 0.58 9.44
N ARG A 163 -12.43 0.22 9.25
CA ARG A 163 -13.45 0.10 10.31
C ARG A 163 -13.68 -1.36 10.71
N GLY A 164 -12.63 -2.18 10.68
CA GLY A 164 -12.71 -3.62 10.86
C GLY A 164 -13.01 -4.36 9.55
N GLU A 165 -12.72 -3.73 8.42
CA GLU A 165 -12.98 -4.26 7.08
C GLU A 165 -11.98 -5.35 6.70
N PHE A 166 -10.71 -5.22 7.12
CA PHE A 166 -9.66 -6.21 6.87
C PHE A 166 -9.67 -7.33 7.91
N ILE A 167 -9.72 -6.97 9.18
CA ILE A 167 -9.75 -7.93 10.29
C ILE A 167 -10.78 -7.44 11.31
N ALA A 168 -11.74 -8.30 11.66
CA ALA A 168 -12.76 -7.97 12.65
C ALA A 168 -12.13 -7.60 14.00
N GLY A 169 -12.60 -6.49 14.58
CA GLY A 169 -12.08 -5.97 15.85
C GLY A 169 -10.75 -5.22 15.74
N LEU A 170 -10.24 -4.96 14.52
CA LEU A 170 -9.09 -4.11 14.27
C LEU A 170 -9.54 -2.86 13.50
N ILE A 171 -9.01 -1.70 13.90
CA ILE A 171 -9.21 -0.46 13.16
C ILE A 171 -7.87 0.10 12.69
N ALA A 172 -7.90 0.91 11.64
CA ALA A 172 -6.73 1.66 11.22
C ALA A 172 -7.11 3.03 10.63
N VAL A 173 -6.18 3.98 10.72
CA VAL A 173 -6.24 5.28 10.04
C VAL A 173 -4.95 5.49 9.29
N ALA A 174 -5.02 5.91 8.01
CA ALA A 174 -3.88 6.11 7.14
C ALA A 174 -3.85 7.50 6.52
N VAL A 175 -2.65 8.07 6.40
CA VAL A 175 -2.36 9.31 5.69
C VAL A 175 -1.34 9.10 4.58
N PRO A 176 -1.36 9.90 3.49
CA PRO A 176 -0.41 9.76 2.40
C PRO A 176 0.96 10.34 2.75
N VAL A 177 2.00 9.72 2.23
CA VAL A 177 3.34 10.29 2.09
C VAL A 177 3.49 10.73 0.64
N LEU A 178 3.66 12.03 0.44
CA LEU A 178 3.68 12.66 -0.87
C LEU A 178 5.12 12.96 -1.32
N ASP A 179 5.38 12.86 -2.62
CA ASP A 179 6.63 13.35 -3.19
C ASP A 179 6.61 14.89 -3.34
N GLY A 180 7.75 15.47 -3.74
CA GLY A 180 7.87 16.92 -3.98
C GLY A 180 6.95 17.48 -5.08
N GLN A 181 6.19 16.62 -5.77
CA GLN A 181 5.19 16.98 -6.77
C GLN A 181 3.75 16.73 -6.29
N GLY A 182 3.58 16.40 -4.99
CA GLY A 182 2.28 16.13 -4.39
C GLY A 182 1.68 14.77 -4.76
N ARG A 183 2.46 13.84 -5.32
CA ARG A 183 1.96 12.51 -5.69
C ARG A 183 2.14 11.53 -4.53
N PRO A 184 1.13 10.69 -4.23
CA PRO A 184 1.24 9.67 -3.18
C PRO A 184 2.27 8.60 -3.58
N ARG A 185 3.26 8.38 -2.73
CA ARG A 185 4.31 7.36 -2.92
C ARG A 185 4.23 6.25 -1.89
N ALA A 186 3.73 6.60 -0.72
CA ALA A 186 3.58 5.68 0.38
C ALA A 186 2.40 6.11 1.26
N ALA A 187 2.09 5.33 2.27
CA ALA A 187 1.15 5.69 3.32
C ALA A 187 1.75 5.33 4.69
N ILE A 188 1.47 6.17 5.68
CA ILE A 188 1.68 5.84 7.10
C ILE A 188 0.32 5.54 7.70
N ALA A 189 0.21 4.44 8.41
CA ALA A 189 -1.00 4.03 9.09
C ALA A 189 -0.71 3.67 10.55
N VAL A 190 -1.62 4.08 11.45
CA VAL A 190 -1.74 3.52 12.80
C VAL A 190 -2.85 2.49 12.79
N HIS A 191 -2.68 1.38 13.49
CA HIS A 191 -3.75 0.43 13.71
C HIS A 191 -3.75 -0.13 15.13
N ALA A 192 -4.93 -0.40 15.63
CA ALA A 192 -5.16 -0.89 16.97
C ALA A 192 -6.38 -1.82 17.04
N PRO A 193 -6.41 -2.76 17.98
CA PRO A 193 -7.64 -3.44 18.35
C PRO A 193 -8.69 -2.47 18.88
N THR A 194 -9.95 -2.66 18.53
CA THR A 194 -11.08 -1.86 19.02
C THR A 194 -11.26 -1.91 20.54
N ALA A 195 -10.70 -2.95 21.19
CA ALA A 195 -10.67 -3.09 22.64
C ALA A 195 -9.74 -2.06 23.33
N ARG A 196 -8.79 -1.44 22.61
CA ARG A 196 -7.86 -0.45 23.16
C ARG A 196 -8.06 0.95 22.63
N MET A 197 -8.51 1.08 21.39
CA MET A 197 -8.65 2.37 20.72
C MET A 197 -9.88 2.35 19.82
N SER A 198 -10.73 3.33 19.98
CA SER A 198 -11.85 3.58 19.06
C SER A 198 -11.35 4.26 17.77
N LEU A 199 -12.14 4.22 16.72
CA LEU A 199 -11.82 4.92 15.47
C LEU A 199 -11.76 6.45 15.68
N GLY A 200 -12.56 7.00 16.59
CA GLY A 200 -12.51 8.42 16.98
C GLY A 200 -11.16 8.78 17.56
N GLU A 201 -10.68 8.03 18.53
CA GLU A 201 -9.36 8.22 19.15
C GLU A 201 -8.21 8.02 18.13
N ALA A 202 -8.35 7.07 17.20
CA ALA A 202 -7.37 6.89 16.12
C ALA A 202 -7.30 8.12 15.20
N ARG A 203 -8.44 8.75 14.88
CA ARG A 203 -8.50 10.00 14.11
C ARG A 203 -7.89 11.20 14.85
N GLU A 204 -7.96 11.24 16.16
CA GLU A 204 -7.26 12.25 16.96
C GLU A 204 -5.74 12.19 16.82
N LYS A 205 -5.20 11.05 16.34
CA LYS A 205 -3.77 10.88 16.04
C LYS A 205 -3.36 11.40 14.66
N LEU A 206 -4.30 11.82 13.80
CA LEU A 206 -4.00 12.33 12.46
C LEU A 206 -2.93 13.43 12.42
N PRO A 207 -2.89 14.43 13.34
CA PRO A 207 -1.82 15.42 13.33
C PRO A 207 -0.41 14.81 13.47
N PHE A 208 -0.25 13.75 14.28
CA PHE A 208 1.03 13.06 14.45
C PHE A 208 1.40 12.27 13.18
N LEU A 209 0.43 11.60 12.54
CA LEU A 209 0.64 10.87 11.30
C LEU A 209 1.07 11.83 10.18
N HIS A 210 0.39 12.95 10.02
CA HIS A 210 0.75 13.98 9.01
C HIS A 210 2.14 14.57 9.28
N ALA A 211 2.49 14.85 10.53
CA ALA A 211 3.81 15.32 10.91
C ALA A 211 4.91 14.29 10.60
N ALA A 212 4.63 13.00 10.80
CA ALA A 212 5.53 11.91 10.42
C ALA A 212 5.67 11.77 8.89
N ALA A 213 4.57 11.90 8.15
CA ALA A 213 4.54 11.80 6.69
C ALA A 213 5.26 12.94 5.96
N ALA A 214 5.46 14.08 6.62
CA ALA A 214 6.16 15.26 6.08
C ALA A 214 7.69 15.21 6.28
N ARG A 215 8.22 14.23 7.00
CA ARG A 215 9.67 14.05 7.28
C ARG A 215 10.36 13.17 6.27
#